data_a3524aadbfa0af8ea90e95ee25ddba54
#
_entry.id   a3524aadbfa0af8ea90e95ee25ddba54
#
_cell.length_a   1.000
_cell.length_b   1.000
_cell.length_c   1.000
_cell.angle_alpha   90.00
_cell.angle_beta   90.00
_cell.angle_gamma   90.00
#
_symmetry.space_group_name_H-M   'P 1'
#
loop_
_entity.id
_entity.type
_entity.pdbx_description
1 polymer ?
#
loop_
_entity_poly.entity_id
_entity_poly.type
_entity_poly.pdbx_seq_one_letter_code
_entity_poly.pdbx_strand_id
1 'polypeptide(L)'
;MGFSVDCSECYSIEPDSSDITIYLTINHNYRSIPIIVYKDQVDDNRIEYIDTAYSSPYYLFVPVNQYYSVKAEYSADGKTTYAVDGDKLNTKHVSESCDVECWVVTGGVMDVRLKYE
;
A
#
# COMPACT_ATOMS: atom_id res chain seq x y z
N MET A 1 -11.29 -18.03 -15.83
CA MET A 1 -11.39 -18.40 -14.46
C MET A 1 -11.69 -17.23 -13.55
N GLY A 2 -12.66 -17.39 -12.76
CA GLY A 2 -13.09 -16.31 -11.91
C GLY A 2 -12.20 -16.10 -10.71
N PHE A 3 -12.24 -14.89 -10.25
CA PHE A 3 -11.68 -14.51 -8.98
C PHE A 3 -12.60 -15.03 -7.88
N SER A 4 -12.05 -15.73 -6.92
CA SER A 4 -12.83 -16.32 -5.83
C SER A 4 -12.91 -15.33 -4.66
N VAL A 5 -14.12 -15.00 -4.25
CA VAL A 5 -14.38 -14.09 -3.14
C VAL A 5 -14.96 -14.89 -1.97
N ASP A 6 -14.35 -14.73 -0.81
CA ASP A 6 -14.88 -15.26 0.43
C ASP A 6 -15.91 -14.29 0.99
N CYS A 7 -17.16 -14.71 1.02
CA CYS A 7 -18.24 -13.85 1.47
C CYS A 7 -18.13 -13.43 2.93
N SER A 8 -17.38 -14.17 3.74
CA SER A 8 -17.14 -13.78 5.13
C SER A 8 -16.14 -12.66 5.28
N GLU A 9 -15.36 -12.38 4.23
CA GLU A 9 -14.33 -11.35 4.23
C GLU A 9 -14.79 -10.04 3.59
N CYS A 10 -16.00 -10.00 3.03
CA CYS A 10 -16.49 -8.79 2.39
C CYS A 10 -17.26 -7.93 3.39
N TYR A 11 -17.47 -6.68 2.99
CA TYR A 11 -18.16 -5.68 3.81
C TYR A 11 -19.57 -5.47 3.27
N SER A 12 -20.57 -5.39 4.17
CA SER A 12 -21.95 -5.12 3.77
C SER A 12 -22.15 -3.67 3.31
N ILE A 13 -21.29 -2.77 3.77
CA ILE A 13 -21.30 -1.35 3.40
C ILE A 13 -19.96 -1.03 2.77
N GLU A 14 -19.95 -0.20 1.73
CA GLU A 14 -18.71 0.20 1.08
C GLU A 14 -17.79 0.87 2.10
N PRO A 15 -16.56 0.36 2.31
CA PRO A 15 -15.63 0.99 3.26
C PRO A 15 -15.14 2.33 2.73
N ASP A 16 -14.96 3.28 3.64
CA ASP A 16 -14.40 4.60 3.31
C ASP A 16 -12.88 4.56 3.28
N SER A 17 -12.28 3.67 4.03
CA SER A 17 -10.84 3.58 4.21
C SER A 17 -10.42 2.13 4.37
N SER A 18 -9.19 1.85 4.04
CA SER A 18 -8.60 0.51 4.22
C SER A 18 -7.08 0.66 4.25
N ASP A 19 -6.39 -0.46 4.52
CA ASP A 19 -4.94 -0.46 4.57
C ASP A 19 -4.32 -0.53 3.18
N ILE A 20 -3.30 0.31 2.95
CA ILE A 20 -2.33 0.03 1.90
C ILE A 20 -1.21 -0.80 2.50
N THR A 21 -0.58 -1.61 1.67
CA THR A 21 0.49 -2.52 2.07
C THR A 21 1.76 -2.12 1.34
N ILE A 22 2.83 -1.87 2.09
CA ILE A 22 4.10 -1.41 1.54
C ILE A 22 5.18 -2.44 1.90
N TYR A 23 5.77 -3.06 0.90
CA TYR A 23 6.87 -4.01 1.10
C TYR A 23 8.20 -3.29 1.00
N LEU A 24 9.05 -3.53 1.99
CA LEU A 24 10.34 -2.86 2.14
C LEU A 24 11.45 -3.88 2.34
N THR A 25 12.68 -3.47 2.08
CA THR A 25 13.86 -4.25 2.44
C THR A 25 14.28 -3.86 3.85
N ILE A 26 14.05 -4.76 4.81
CA ILE A 26 14.44 -4.57 6.21
C ILE A 26 15.44 -5.67 6.56
N ASN A 27 16.65 -5.29 6.93
CA ASN A 27 17.69 -6.24 7.32
C ASN A 27 18.71 -5.53 8.21
N HIS A 28 19.85 -6.15 8.49
CA HIS A 28 20.84 -5.56 9.39
C HIS A 28 21.52 -4.30 8.81
N ASN A 29 21.48 -4.10 7.48
CA ASN A 29 22.01 -2.89 6.84
C ASN A 29 20.95 -1.79 6.78
N TYR A 30 19.67 -2.17 6.75
CA TYR A 30 18.55 -1.26 6.62
C TYR A 30 17.52 -1.59 7.68
N ARG A 31 17.74 -1.12 8.90
CA ARG A 31 16.88 -1.43 10.05
C ARG A 31 15.69 -0.50 10.16
N SER A 32 15.83 0.70 9.62
CA SER A 32 14.77 1.69 9.61
C SER A 32 14.79 2.41 8.28
N ILE A 33 13.60 2.51 7.67
CA ILE A 33 13.45 3.08 6.33
C ILE A 33 12.48 4.25 6.42
N PRO A 34 12.96 5.49 6.25
CA PRO A 34 12.06 6.63 6.14
C PRO A 34 11.17 6.48 4.91
N ILE A 35 9.88 6.68 5.08
CA ILE A 35 8.92 6.61 3.98
C ILE A 35 8.05 7.84 3.94
N ILE A 36 7.67 8.26 2.75
CA ILE A 36 6.69 9.31 2.52
C ILE A 36 5.61 8.73 1.63
N VAL A 37 4.37 8.80 2.08
CA VAL A 37 3.20 8.35 1.32
C VAL A 37 2.52 9.58 0.73
N TYR A 38 2.26 9.54 -0.56
CA TYR A 38 1.64 10.64 -1.31
C TYR A 38 0.29 10.22 -1.84
N LYS A 39 -0.61 11.17 -1.98
CA LYS A 39 -1.78 11.01 -2.83
C LYS A 39 -1.33 11.25 -4.26
N ASP A 40 -1.79 10.41 -5.18
CA ASP A 40 -1.42 10.44 -6.59
C ASP A 40 0.10 10.20 -6.77
N GLN A 41 0.74 10.86 -7.69
CA GLN A 41 2.16 10.65 -7.99
C GLN A 41 3.05 11.40 -7.00
N VAL A 42 4.26 10.91 -6.81
CA VAL A 42 5.25 11.59 -5.96
C VAL A 42 5.47 13.02 -6.42
N ASP A 43 5.50 13.25 -7.74
CA ASP A 43 5.75 14.57 -8.32
C ASP A 43 4.65 15.57 -8.01
N ASP A 44 3.45 15.11 -7.69
CA ASP A 44 2.33 15.98 -7.31
C ASP A 44 2.53 16.59 -5.93
N ASN A 45 3.44 16.03 -5.14
CA ASN A 45 3.84 16.53 -3.83
C ASN A 45 2.67 16.70 -2.83
N ARG A 46 1.68 15.82 -2.93
CA ARG A 46 0.52 15.82 -2.04
C ARG A 46 0.74 14.76 -0.96
N ILE A 47 1.41 15.15 0.10
CA ILE A 47 1.81 14.22 1.15
C ILE A 47 0.60 13.79 1.99
N GLU A 48 0.40 12.48 2.11
CA GLU A 48 -0.61 11.90 2.97
C GLU A 48 -0.04 11.60 4.35
N TYR A 49 1.17 11.04 4.42
CA TYR A 49 1.74 10.60 5.68
C TYR A 49 3.26 10.42 5.57
N ILE A 50 3.95 10.72 6.65
CA ILE A 50 5.41 10.54 6.75
C ILE A 50 5.67 9.69 7.98
N ASP A 51 6.49 8.64 7.83
CA ASP A 51 6.84 7.77 8.93
C ASP A 51 8.17 7.09 8.67
N THR A 52 8.64 6.35 9.66
CA THR A 52 9.82 5.50 9.52
C THR A 52 9.37 4.06 9.76
N ALA A 53 9.63 3.18 8.77
CA ALA A 53 9.25 1.78 8.86
C ALA A 53 10.38 0.97 9.49
N TYR A 54 10.04 0.09 10.41
CA TYR A 54 10.98 -0.81 11.11
C TYR A 54 10.74 -2.27 10.77
N SER A 55 9.68 -2.55 10.02
CA SER A 55 9.35 -3.91 9.61
C SER A 55 8.66 -3.88 8.24
N SER A 56 8.61 -5.03 7.59
CA SER A 56 7.95 -5.20 6.30
C SER A 56 7.02 -6.42 6.40
N PRO A 57 5.79 -6.33 5.87
CA PRO A 57 5.22 -5.14 5.24
C PRO A 57 4.81 -4.07 6.25
N TYR A 58 4.70 -2.84 5.76
CA TYR A 58 4.19 -1.70 6.51
C TYR A 58 2.76 -1.42 6.04
N TYR A 59 1.86 -1.19 6.99
CA TYR A 59 0.45 -0.93 6.70
C TYR A 59 0.07 0.48 7.11
N LEU A 60 -0.74 1.14 6.29
CA LEU A 60 -1.26 2.46 6.58
C LEU A 60 -2.73 2.52 6.21
N PHE A 61 -3.58 2.95 7.13
CA PHE A 61 -5.03 3.05 6.92
C PHE A 61 -5.35 4.40 6.28
N VAL A 62 -5.88 4.36 5.06
CA VAL A 62 -6.09 5.57 4.24
C VAL A 62 -7.40 5.47 3.48
N PRO A 63 -7.95 6.61 2.99
CA PRO A 63 -9.17 6.60 2.19
C PRO A 63 -9.05 5.73 0.94
N VAL A 64 -10.13 5.05 0.59
CA VAL A 64 -10.21 4.20 -0.60
C VAL A 64 -10.49 5.03 -1.85
N ASN A 65 -10.45 4.35 -3.00
CA ASN A 65 -10.72 4.95 -4.33
C ASN A 65 -9.79 6.11 -4.63
N GLN A 66 -8.54 5.92 -4.26
CA GLN A 66 -7.49 6.92 -4.38
C GLN A 66 -6.20 6.20 -4.79
N TYR A 67 -5.44 6.81 -5.69
CA TYR A 67 -4.10 6.35 -6.04
C TYR A 67 -3.13 6.88 -5.00
N TYR A 68 -2.26 6.00 -4.52
CA TYR A 68 -1.20 6.35 -3.57
C TYR A 68 0.15 5.97 -4.15
N SER A 69 1.17 6.71 -3.80
CA SER A 69 2.55 6.34 -4.08
C SER A 69 3.38 6.48 -2.82
N VAL A 70 4.48 5.76 -2.77
CA VAL A 70 5.39 5.78 -1.63
C VAL A 70 6.81 5.97 -2.13
N LYS A 71 7.58 6.78 -1.41
CA LYS A 71 9.01 6.97 -1.61
C LYS A 71 9.72 6.47 -0.38
N ALA A 72 10.58 5.47 -0.54
CA ALA A 72 11.38 4.91 0.54
C ALA A 72 12.83 5.34 0.38
N GLU A 73 13.45 5.72 1.49
CA GLU A 73 14.85 6.17 1.49
C GLU A 73 15.72 5.10 2.13
N TYR A 74 16.66 4.57 1.36
CA TYR A 74 17.63 3.58 1.82
C TYR A 74 19.01 4.22 1.89
N SER A 75 19.58 4.27 3.09
CA SER A 75 20.90 4.87 3.30
C SER A 75 21.84 3.87 3.97
N ALA A 76 22.98 3.62 3.35
CA ALA A 76 24.02 2.76 3.90
C ALA A 76 25.36 3.17 3.29
N ASP A 77 26.41 3.16 4.10
CA ASP A 77 27.79 3.42 3.67
C ASP A 77 27.95 4.75 2.93
N GLY A 78 27.25 5.78 3.41
CA GLY A 78 27.29 7.11 2.81
C GLY A 78 26.55 7.24 1.49
N LYS A 79 25.83 6.20 1.08
CA LYS A 79 25.08 6.19 -0.16
C LYS A 79 23.58 6.13 0.12
N THR A 80 22.82 6.96 -0.58
CA THR A 80 21.36 7.01 -0.43
C THR A 80 20.69 6.59 -1.73
N THR A 81 19.73 5.69 -1.63
CA THR A 81 18.94 5.20 -2.76
C THR A 81 17.47 5.39 -2.44
N TYR A 82 16.70 5.89 -3.40
CA TYR A 82 15.25 6.03 -3.26
C TYR A 82 14.55 5.00 -4.11
N ALA A 83 13.53 4.37 -3.54
CA ALA A 83 12.64 3.46 -4.28
C ALA A 83 11.23 4.04 -4.24
N VAL A 84 10.57 4.03 -5.39
CA VAL A 84 9.23 4.61 -5.55
C VAL A 84 8.33 3.59 -6.22
N ASP A 85 7.12 3.45 -5.71
CA ASP A 85 6.08 2.65 -6.33
C ASP A 85 4.72 3.26 -6.01
N GLY A 86 3.71 2.88 -6.76
CA GLY A 86 2.36 3.37 -6.53
C GLY A 86 1.32 2.36 -6.97
N ASP A 87 0.14 2.49 -6.39
CA ASP A 87 -0.99 1.65 -6.73
C ASP A 87 -2.28 2.33 -6.30
N LYS A 88 -3.38 1.93 -6.89
CA LYS A 88 -4.70 2.44 -6.53
C LYS A 88 -5.37 1.51 -5.52
N LEU A 89 -5.92 2.10 -4.48
CA LEU A 89 -6.72 1.39 -3.48
C LEU A 89 -8.18 1.53 -3.89
N ASN A 90 -8.79 0.41 -4.27
CA ASN A 90 -10.14 0.39 -4.85
C ASN A 90 -11.12 -0.38 -3.99
N THR A 91 -12.38 -0.02 -4.09
CA THR A 91 -13.48 -0.87 -3.64
C THR A 91 -14.14 -1.50 -4.86
N LYS A 92 -14.67 -2.70 -4.67
CA LYS A 92 -15.39 -3.42 -5.71
C LYS A 92 -16.68 -3.99 -5.12
N HIS A 93 -17.78 -3.74 -5.78
CA HIS A 93 -19.07 -4.30 -5.40
C HIS A 93 -19.18 -5.72 -5.94
N VAL A 94 -19.53 -6.65 -5.07
CA VAL A 94 -19.66 -8.07 -5.42
C VAL A 94 -21.07 -8.52 -5.11
N SER A 95 -21.83 -8.94 -6.11
CA SER A 95 -23.20 -9.41 -5.94
C SER A 95 -23.42 -10.82 -6.46
N GLU A 96 -22.52 -11.31 -7.29
CA GLU A 96 -22.71 -12.61 -7.96
C GLU A 96 -22.18 -13.79 -7.15
N SER A 97 -21.15 -13.56 -6.33
CA SER A 97 -20.47 -14.62 -5.59
C SER A 97 -21.03 -14.83 -4.19
N CYS A 98 -21.91 -13.95 -3.74
CA CYS A 98 -22.48 -13.98 -2.40
C CYS A 98 -23.99 -13.80 -2.46
N ASP A 99 -24.70 -14.39 -1.52
CA ASP A 99 -26.16 -14.27 -1.44
C ASP A 99 -26.63 -12.86 -1.17
N VAL A 100 -25.81 -12.07 -0.51
CA VAL A 100 -26.07 -10.66 -0.23
C VAL A 100 -25.02 -9.81 -0.89
N GLU A 101 -25.38 -8.59 -1.23
CA GLU A 101 -24.43 -7.63 -1.80
C GLU A 101 -23.34 -7.32 -0.77
N CYS A 102 -22.12 -7.29 -1.22
CA CYS A 102 -21.00 -6.91 -0.37
C CYS A 102 -19.91 -6.21 -1.17
N TRP A 103 -18.98 -5.62 -0.45
CA TRP A 103 -17.86 -4.88 -1.01
C TRP A 103 -16.55 -5.53 -0.63
N VAL A 104 -15.60 -5.53 -1.54
CA VAL A 104 -14.22 -5.96 -1.26
C VAL A 104 -13.29 -4.81 -1.60
N VAL A 105 -12.12 -4.82 -0.96
CA VAL A 105 -11.07 -3.85 -1.23
C VAL A 105 -9.99 -4.55 -2.05
N THR A 106 -9.53 -3.88 -3.11
CA THR A 106 -8.49 -4.41 -4.00
C THR A 106 -7.41 -3.37 -4.22
N GLY A 107 -6.22 -3.84 -4.56
CA GLY A 107 -5.08 -2.96 -4.83
C GLY A 107 -4.45 -2.41 -3.56
N GLY A 108 -3.76 -1.29 -3.69
CA GLY A 108 -3.09 -0.65 -2.58
C GLY A 108 -1.84 -1.39 -2.12
N VAL A 109 -1.20 -2.15 -3.01
CA VAL A 109 0.01 -2.90 -2.70
C VAL A 109 1.17 -2.25 -3.44
N MET A 110 2.17 -1.81 -2.69
CA MET A 110 3.33 -1.12 -3.23
C MET A 110 4.59 -1.87 -2.81
N ASP A 111 5.52 -2.03 -3.74
CA ASP A 111 6.76 -2.75 -3.50
C ASP A 111 7.94 -1.81 -3.73
N VAL A 112 8.52 -1.35 -2.64
CA VAL A 112 9.71 -0.49 -2.67
C VAL A 112 10.93 -1.20 -2.10
N ARG A 113 10.96 -2.53 -2.23
CA ARG A 113 12.14 -3.31 -1.86
C ARG A 113 13.27 -3.02 -2.84
N LEU A 114 14.48 -3.05 -2.32
CA LEU A 114 15.66 -2.90 -3.17
C LEU A 114 15.79 -4.11 -4.08
N LYS A 115 16.06 -3.87 -5.35
CA LYS A 115 16.30 -4.94 -6.33
C LYS A 115 17.71 -5.50 -6.19
N TYR A 116 18.62 -4.64 -5.79
CA TYR A 116 20.03 -5.00 -5.58
C TYR A 116 20.48 -4.49 -4.22
N GLU A 117 21.01 -5.35 -3.43
CA GLU A 117 21.53 -5.02 -2.10
C GLU A 117 23.03 -5.05 -2.04
#